data_d79c5b60754fd2dab2a2e90690ef9aa2
#
_entry.id   d79c5b60754fd2dab2a2e90690ef9aa2
#
_cell.length_a   1.000
_cell.length_b   1.000
_cell.length_c   1.000
_cell.angle_alpha   90.00
_cell.angle_beta   90.00
_cell.angle_gamma   90.00
#
_symmetry.space_group_name_H-M   'P 1'
#
loop_
_entity.id
_entity.type
_entity.pdbx_description
1 polymer ?
#
loop_
_entity_poly.entity_id
_entity_poly.type
_entity_poly.pdbx_seq_one_letter_code
_entity_poly.pdbx_strand_id
1 'polypeptide(L)'
;MDCPCCGKNCVGPAQDVLASIDTMYMACPDCAADPNLDKSSPFKDLPERIDRCNSCGRAPLDAVMLDALNILVEMGLRDIEDNLRCVGSPLIAIGYKLAYPPRLGPKSLIIAGEHLRKDAAEAILSRIPEVKGVILSGGVPGVVDSERGPLEWSLLAGCDMRGDVVQSLFGDLVIYRSQSKIHIEFPKQGSPKMKILEGLYFKGKVTDVVDGLCGPGTLGLMCVLAGAGRVVLNDIWLPAVENVMLNLEANKDLLGIENIERLEHPTDAVADEPVLVGRASGACEIEVYHGDLRKLFSKARPASLCLIDHFPGSDTRRLEEVCRCCVETVIV
;
A
#
# COMPACT_ATOMS: atom_id res chain seq x y z
N MET A 1 -0.76 11.15 -12.62
CA MET A 1 0.59 10.52 -12.60
C MET A 1 0.51 9.15 -13.23
N ASP A 2 1.50 8.78 -14.03
CA ASP A 2 1.52 7.45 -14.64
C ASP A 2 1.77 6.38 -13.59
N CYS A 3 0.89 5.39 -13.56
CA CYS A 3 1.00 4.28 -12.63
C CYS A 3 2.13 3.32 -13.08
N PRO A 4 3.12 3.01 -12.24
CA PRO A 4 4.21 2.11 -12.61
C PRO A 4 3.75 0.67 -12.91
N CYS A 5 2.54 0.28 -12.44
CA CYS A 5 1.98 -1.04 -12.69
C CYS A 5 1.27 -1.15 -14.05
N CYS A 6 0.43 -0.18 -14.40
CA CYS A 6 -0.44 -0.30 -15.59
C CYS A 6 -0.24 0.82 -16.63
N GLY A 7 0.67 1.75 -16.41
CA GLY A 7 0.92 2.90 -17.30
C GLY A 7 -0.27 3.86 -17.47
N LYS A 8 -1.32 3.71 -16.65
CA LYS A 8 -2.53 4.52 -16.72
C LYS A 8 -2.60 5.48 -15.55
N ASN A 9 -3.42 6.52 -15.67
CA ASN A 9 -3.63 7.52 -14.62
C ASN A 9 -4.54 6.99 -13.48
N CYS A 10 -4.02 6.03 -12.70
CA CYS A 10 -4.72 5.41 -11.57
C CYS A 10 -4.10 5.76 -10.20
N VAL A 11 -3.15 6.68 -10.20
CA VAL A 11 -2.53 7.28 -9.02
C VAL A 11 -2.77 8.78 -9.11
N GLY A 12 -3.42 9.34 -8.11
CA GLY A 12 -3.74 10.78 -8.03
C GLY A 12 -2.89 11.51 -7.00
N PRO A 13 -2.84 12.85 -7.04
CA PRO A 13 -2.30 13.66 -5.96
C PRO A 13 -3.00 13.34 -4.64
N ALA A 14 -2.23 13.26 -3.55
CA ALA A 14 -2.77 12.90 -2.24
C ALA A 14 -3.85 13.89 -1.76
N GLN A 15 -3.67 15.18 -2.01
CA GLN A 15 -4.65 16.22 -1.67
C GLN A 15 -6.03 15.97 -2.31
N ASP A 16 -6.08 15.51 -3.57
CA ASP A 16 -7.35 15.25 -4.26
C ASP A 16 -8.05 14.03 -3.67
N VAL A 17 -7.26 13.00 -3.30
CA VAL A 17 -7.77 11.82 -2.61
C VAL A 17 -8.32 12.20 -1.24
N LEU A 18 -7.55 12.94 -0.43
CA LEU A 18 -7.96 13.37 0.91
C LEU A 18 -9.21 14.25 0.88
N ALA A 19 -9.33 15.12 -0.13
CA ALA A 19 -10.51 15.98 -0.30
C ALA A 19 -11.79 15.18 -0.61
N SER A 20 -11.68 13.98 -1.17
CA SER A 20 -12.83 13.16 -1.60
C SER A 20 -13.07 11.92 -0.75
N ILE A 21 -12.12 11.53 0.12
CA ILE A 21 -12.13 10.21 0.78
C ILE A 21 -13.38 9.94 1.61
N ASP A 22 -13.88 10.93 2.32
CA ASP A 22 -15.08 10.80 3.18
C ASP A 22 -16.35 10.43 2.40
N THR A 23 -16.43 10.81 1.13
CA THR A 23 -17.58 10.56 0.24
C THR A 23 -17.30 9.58 -0.89
N MET A 24 -16.03 9.20 -1.06
CA MET A 24 -15.57 8.38 -2.20
C MET A 24 -16.38 7.09 -2.36
N TYR A 25 -16.71 6.45 -1.27
CA TYR A 25 -17.43 5.17 -1.23
C TYR A 25 -18.83 5.27 -0.62
N MET A 26 -19.35 6.47 -0.41
CA MET A 26 -20.68 6.66 0.16
C MET A 26 -21.79 6.28 -0.84
N ALA A 27 -22.90 5.77 -0.30
CA ALA A 27 -24.13 5.62 -1.06
C ALA A 27 -24.67 7.00 -1.47
N CYS A 28 -25.18 7.12 -2.70
CA CYS A 28 -25.97 8.28 -3.05
C CYS A 28 -27.41 8.17 -2.49
N PRO A 29 -28.21 9.25 -2.49
CA PRO A 29 -29.58 9.21 -1.94
C PRO A 29 -30.49 8.14 -2.56
N ASP A 30 -30.23 7.78 -3.83
CA ASP A 30 -31.03 6.81 -4.58
C ASP A 30 -30.50 5.37 -4.51
N CYS A 31 -29.38 5.15 -3.79
CA CYS A 31 -28.88 3.80 -3.60
C CYS A 31 -29.88 2.98 -2.78
N ALA A 32 -30.16 1.76 -3.24
CA ALA A 32 -30.88 0.78 -2.43
C ALA A 32 -30.12 0.50 -1.11
N ALA A 33 -30.80 0.01 -0.09
CA ALA A 33 -30.18 -0.49 1.14
C ALA A 33 -29.12 -1.54 0.81
N ASP A 34 -28.14 -1.71 1.72
CA ASP A 34 -27.14 -2.75 1.55
C ASP A 34 -27.79 -4.13 1.59
N PRO A 35 -27.39 -5.02 0.66
CA PRO A 35 -27.82 -6.40 0.73
C PRO A 35 -27.24 -7.03 2.01
N ASN A 36 -28.11 -7.45 2.90
CA ASN A 36 -27.68 -8.10 4.13
C ASN A 36 -27.43 -9.60 3.83
N LEU A 37 -26.35 -9.88 3.06
CA LEU A 37 -26.00 -11.26 2.72
C LEU A 37 -25.28 -11.95 3.89
N ASP A 38 -25.69 -13.16 4.18
CA ASP A 38 -24.87 -14.07 4.95
C ASP A 38 -23.71 -14.58 4.09
N LYS A 39 -22.49 -14.05 4.35
CA LYS A 39 -21.27 -14.37 3.58
C LYS A 39 -20.81 -15.82 3.75
N SER A 40 -21.39 -16.58 4.66
CA SER A 40 -21.14 -18.00 4.89
C SER A 40 -22.16 -18.91 4.21
N SER A 41 -23.24 -18.35 3.65
CA SER A 41 -24.22 -19.12 2.90
C SER A 41 -23.61 -19.69 1.63
N PRO A 42 -23.91 -20.97 1.28
CA PRO A 42 -23.50 -21.56 0.01
C PRO A 42 -24.00 -20.75 -1.19
N PHE A 43 -23.22 -20.78 -2.28
CA PHE A 43 -23.55 -20.05 -3.50
C PHE A 43 -24.97 -20.34 -4.01
N LYS A 44 -25.43 -21.60 -3.96
CA LYS A 44 -26.78 -22.01 -4.37
C LYS A 44 -27.90 -21.31 -3.61
N ASP A 45 -27.63 -20.79 -2.40
CA ASP A 45 -28.63 -20.12 -1.53
C ASP A 45 -28.49 -18.57 -1.60
N LEU A 46 -27.51 -18.07 -2.38
CA LEU A 46 -27.32 -16.63 -2.61
C LEU A 46 -28.22 -16.12 -3.74
N PRO A 47 -28.55 -14.84 -3.79
CA PRO A 47 -29.30 -14.27 -4.90
C PRO A 47 -28.47 -14.38 -6.20
N GLU A 48 -29.15 -14.59 -7.32
CA GLU A 48 -28.49 -14.69 -8.63
C GLU A 48 -27.74 -13.40 -9.00
N ARG A 49 -28.29 -12.25 -8.61
CA ARG A 49 -27.73 -10.93 -8.92
C ARG A 49 -28.15 -9.88 -7.91
N ILE A 50 -27.30 -8.88 -7.72
CA ILE A 50 -27.60 -7.64 -6.99
C ILE A 50 -27.32 -6.46 -7.93
N ASP A 51 -28.32 -5.63 -8.15
CA ASP A 51 -28.23 -4.55 -9.12
C ASP A 51 -27.35 -3.38 -8.60
N ARG A 52 -26.68 -2.72 -9.54
CA ARG A 52 -26.01 -1.46 -9.33
C ARG A 52 -27.02 -0.33 -9.21
N CYS A 53 -26.65 0.75 -8.51
CA CYS A 53 -27.49 1.92 -8.42
C CYS A 53 -27.71 2.55 -9.80
N ASN A 54 -28.96 2.74 -10.21
CA ASN A 54 -29.29 3.36 -11.50
C ASN A 54 -28.87 4.83 -11.62
N SER A 55 -28.80 5.55 -10.49
CA SER A 55 -28.43 6.97 -10.47
C SER A 55 -26.94 7.20 -10.48
N CYS A 56 -26.16 6.50 -9.65
CA CYS A 56 -24.70 6.71 -9.53
C CYS A 56 -23.85 5.60 -10.15
N GLY A 57 -24.45 4.49 -10.61
CA GLY A 57 -23.76 3.35 -11.22
C GLY A 57 -22.91 2.51 -10.23
N ARG A 58 -22.85 2.87 -8.94
CA ARG A 58 -22.04 2.16 -7.95
C ARG A 58 -22.71 0.87 -7.48
N ALA A 59 -21.91 -0.12 -7.18
CA ALA A 59 -22.33 -1.40 -6.61
C ALA A 59 -21.98 -1.51 -5.12
N PRO A 60 -22.81 -2.18 -4.29
CA PRO A 60 -22.38 -2.65 -2.97
C PRO A 60 -21.18 -3.59 -3.11
N LEU A 61 -20.27 -3.59 -2.14
CA LEU A 61 -19.12 -4.52 -2.13
C LEU A 61 -19.56 -5.98 -2.30
N ASP A 62 -20.61 -6.39 -1.58
CA ASP A 62 -21.10 -7.77 -1.62
C ASP A 62 -21.66 -8.16 -3.00
N ALA A 63 -22.22 -7.21 -3.76
CA ALA A 63 -22.63 -7.43 -5.13
C ALA A 63 -21.43 -7.73 -6.07
N VAL A 64 -20.36 -6.96 -5.91
CA VAL A 64 -19.12 -7.15 -6.69
C VAL A 64 -18.47 -8.49 -6.37
N MET A 65 -18.46 -8.89 -5.11
CA MET A 65 -17.94 -10.19 -4.68
C MET A 65 -18.82 -11.35 -5.15
N LEU A 66 -20.14 -11.16 -5.20
CA LEU A 66 -21.08 -12.15 -5.75
C LEU A 66 -20.87 -12.32 -7.27
N ASP A 67 -20.72 -11.24 -8.01
CA ASP A 67 -20.39 -11.29 -9.44
C ASP A 67 -19.09 -12.06 -9.69
N ALA A 68 -18.08 -11.85 -8.85
CA ALA A 68 -16.82 -12.59 -8.94
C ALA A 68 -16.99 -14.09 -8.60
N LEU A 69 -17.78 -14.42 -7.58
CA LEU A 69 -18.10 -15.82 -7.24
C LEU A 69 -18.84 -16.51 -8.39
N ASN A 70 -19.83 -15.85 -9.01
CA ASN A 70 -20.53 -16.37 -10.19
C ASN A 70 -19.55 -16.77 -11.29
N ILE A 71 -18.57 -15.90 -11.62
CA ILE A 71 -17.56 -16.19 -12.64
C ILE A 71 -16.70 -17.40 -12.24
N LEU A 72 -16.28 -17.48 -10.97
CA LEU A 72 -15.45 -18.58 -10.49
C LEU A 72 -16.19 -19.92 -10.50
N VAL A 73 -17.50 -19.93 -10.22
CA VAL A 73 -18.35 -21.12 -10.30
C VAL A 73 -18.56 -21.51 -11.76
N GLU A 74 -18.89 -20.56 -12.66
CA GLU A 74 -19.01 -20.80 -14.11
C GLU A 74 -17.74 -21.46 -14.69
N MET A 75 -16.57 -21.07 -14.19
CA MET A 75 -15.29 -21.59 -14.66
C MET A 75 -14.80 -22.85 -13.91
N GLY A 76 -15.59 -23.39 -13.00
CA GLY A 76 -15.28 -24.59 -12.24
C GLY A 76 -14.12 -24.43 -11.23
N LEU A 77 -13.83 -23.20 -10.79
CA LEU A 77 -12.82 -22.89 -9.77
C LEU A 77 -13.41 -22.84 -8.37
N ARG A 78 -14.71 -22.71 -8.27
CA ARG A 78 -15.49 -22.79 -7.04
C ARG A 78 -16.71 -23.67 -7.28
N ASP A 79 -17.22 -24.26 -6.19
CA ASP A 79 -18.40 -25.12 -6.21
C ASP A 79 -19.65 -24.35 -5.77
N ILE A 80 -20.83 -24.91 -6.05
CA ILE A 80 -22.12 -24.37 -5.59
C ILE A 80 -22.28 -24.38 -4.06
N GLU A 81 -21.46 -25.16 -3.36
CA GLU A 81 -21.40 -25.19 -1.90
C GLU A 81 -20.40 -24.19 -1.32
N ASP A 82 -19.56 -23.57 -2.17
CA ASP A 82 -18.67 -22.49 -1.75
C ASP A 82 -19.46 -21.21 -1.46
N ASN A 83 -18.83 -20.27 -0.73
CA ASN A 83 -19.47 -19.04 -0.28
C ASN A 83 -18.68 -17.80 -0.67
N LEU A 84 -19.17 -16.60 -0.36
CA LEU A 84 -18.51 -15.33 -0.72
C LEU A 84 -17.09 -15.21 -0.20
N ARG A 85 -16.76 -15.84 0.91
CA ARG A 85 -15.40 -15.80 1.49
C ARG A 85 -14.38 -16.58 0.65
N CYS A 86 -14.87 -17.55 -0.15
CA CYS A 86 -14.02 -18.36 -1.02
C CYS A 86 -13.51 -17.59 -2.26
N VAL A 87 -14.06 -16.41 -2.56
CA VAL A 87 -13.57 -15.55 -3.64
C VAL A 87 -12.17 -15.01 -3.32
N GLY A 88 -11.94 -14.61 -2.08
CA GLY A 88 -10.73 -13.98 -1.61
C GLY A 88 -10.98 -12.72 -0.80
N SER A 89 -9.90 -12.00 -0.47
CA SER A 89 -9.95 -10.75 0.28
C SER A 89 -10.23 -9.57 -0.64
N PRO A 90 -11.33 -8.82 -0.42
CA PRO A 90 -11.60 -7.58 -1.13
C PRO A 90 -10.74 -6.44 -0.56
N LEU A 91 -9.95 -5.79 -1.41
CA LEU A 91 -9.10 -4.67 -1.07
C LEU A 91 -9.57 -3.44 -1.85
N ILE A 92 -10.19 -2.46 -1.18
CA ILE A 92 -10.57 -1.21 -1.86
C ILE A 92 -9.32 -0.46 -2.33
N ALA A 93 -9.40 0.17 -3.52
CA ALA A 93 -8.25 0.77 -4.18
C ALA A 93 -7.62 1.93 -3.39
N ILE A 94 -8.42 2.65 -2.61
CA ILE A 94 -7.94 3.61 -1.62
C ILE A 94 -8.44 3.16 -0.25
N GLY A 95 -7.52 2.63 0.57
CA GLY A 95 -7.81 2.14 1.91
C GLY A 95 -8.02 3.28 2.88
N TYR A 96 -9.16 3.27 3.55
CA TYR A 96 -9.55 4.23 4.56
C TYR A 96 -10.49 3.57 5.57
N LYS A 97 -10.58 4.11 6.79
CA LYS A 97 -11.52 3.62 7.81
C LYS A 97 -12.93 4.12 7.49
N LEU A 98 -13.73 3.27 6.86
CA LEU A 98 -15.12 3.57 6.55
C LEU A 98 -16.04 3.31 7.75
N ALA A 99 -16.96 4.23 7.98
CA ALA A 99 -18.03 4.09 8.97
C ALA A 99 -19.31 3.46 8.37
N TYR A 100 -19.28 3.11 7.10
CA TYR A 100 -20.42 2.60 6.31
C TYR A 100 -19.94 1.52 5.32
N PRO A 101 -20.81 0.63 4.85
CA PRO A 101 -20.49 -0.32 3.79
C PRO A 101 -20.16 0.42 2.48
N PRO A 102 -19.04 0.08 1.80
CA PRO A 102 -18.59 0.82 0.63
C PRO A 102 -19.46 0.55 -0.60
N ARG A 103 -19.72 1.62 -1.35
CA ARG A 103 -20.28 1.58 -2.71
C ARG A 103 -19.16 1.80 -3.70
N LEU A 104 -18.91 0.80 -4.53
CA LEU A 104 -17.79 0.73 -5.44
C LEU A 104 -18.13 1.28 -6.81
N GLY A 105 -17.33 2.20 -7.28
CA GLY A 105 -17.32 2.66 -8.67
C GLY A 105 -16.30 1.87 -9.52
N PRO A 106 -16.11 2.24 -10.80
CA PRO A 106 -15.15 1.56 -11.66
C PRO A 106 -13.73 1.57 -11.08
N LYS A 107 -13.03 0.42 -11.16
CA LYS A 107 -11.63 0.22 -10.74
C LYS A 107 -11.34 0.59 -9.28
N SER A 108 -12.30 0.39 -8.39
CA SER A 108 -12.15 0.67 -6.96
C SER A 108 -11.90 -0.56 -6.10
N LEU A 109 -11.78 -1.75 -6.68
CA LEU A 109 -11.53 -3.01 -5.95
C LEU A 109 -10.37 -3.80 -6.52
N ILE A 110 -9.52 -4.33 -5.66
CA ILE A 110 -8.55 -5.38 -5.96
C ILE A 110 -9.01 -6.64 -5.22
N ILE A 111 -9.03 -7.78 -5.90
CA ILE A 111 -9.35 -9.08 -5.29
C ILE A 111 -8.05 -9.86 -5.12
N ALA A 112 -7.72 -10.23 -3.89
CA ALA A 112 -6.59 -11.08 -3.56
C ALA A 112 -7.09 -12.44 -3.06
N GLY A 113 -6.86 -13.50 -3.84
CA GLY A 113 -7.38 -14.83 -3.52
C GLY A 113 -6.39 -15.95 -3.80
N GLU A 114 -6.60 -17.07 -3.13
CA GLU A 114 -5.84 -18.30 -3.34
C GLU A 114 -6.48 -19.12 -4.47
N HIS A 115 -5.68 -19.95 -5.13
CA HIS A 115 -6.14 -20.88 -6.17
C HIS A 115 -6.89 -20.19 -7.34
N LEU A 116 -6.50 -18.96 -7.67
CA LEU A 116 -6.98 -18.24 -8.85
C LEU A 116 -6.10 -18.55 -10.06
N ARG A 117 -6.73 -18.62 -11.25
CA ARG A 117 -6.03 -18.77 -12.53
C ARG A 117 -6.10 -17.46 -13.31
N LYS A 118 -5.16 -17.29 -14.23
CA LYS A 118 -5.06 -16.09 -15.06
C LYS A 118 -6.30 -15.86 -15.93
N ASP A 119 -6.84 -16.92 -16.53
CA ASP A 119 -8.05 -16.85 -17.36
C ASP A 119 -9.27 -16.36 -16.57
N ALA A 120 -9.44 -16.83 -15.33
CA ALA A 120 -10.50 -16.37 -14.44
C ALA A 120 -10.28 -14.93 -13.98
N ALA A 121 -9.05 -14.54 -13.69
CA ALA A 121 -8.71 -13.17 -13.35
C ALA A 121 -9.01 -12.19 -14.50
N GLU A 122 -8.71 -12.57 -15.75
CA GLU A 122 -9.03 -11.80 -16.95
C GLU A 122 -10.55 -11.73 -17.18
N ALA A 123 -11.30 -12.82 -16.93
CA ALA A 123 -12.75 -12.83 -17.00
C ALA A 123 -13.39 -11.90 -15.95
N ILE A 124 -12.92 -11.95 -14.69
CA ILE A 124 -13.36 -11.06 -13.62
C ILE A 124 -13.10 -9.60 -14.02
N LEU A 125 -11.87 -9.27 -14.44
CA LEU A 125 -11.48 -7.90 -14.80
C LEU A 125 -12.30 -7.36 -15.99
N SER A 126 -12.66 -8.20 -16.97
CA SER A 126 -13.40 -7.78 -18.15
C SER A 126 -14.91 -7.63 -17.92
N ARG A 127 -15.48 -8.42 -17.00
CA ARG A 127 -16.94 -8.50 -16.75
C ARG A 127 -17.39 -7.64 -15.58
N ILE A 128 -16.48 -7.29 -14.64
CA ILE A 128 -16.81 -6.53 -13.41
C ILE A 128 -16.06 -5.19 -13.44
N PRO A 129 -16.74 -4.09 -13.80
CA PRO A 129 -16.09 -2.78 -13.98
C PRO A 129 -15.48 -2.22 -12.71
N GLU A 130 -15.96 -2.60 -11.53
CA GLU A 130 -15.44 -2.16 -10.23
C GLU A 130 -14.07 -2.77 -9.92
N VAL A 131 -13.72 -3.91 -10.54
CA VAL A 131 -12.45 -4.58 -10.29
C VAL A 131 -11.32 -3.86 -11.03
N LYS A 132 -10.29 -3.48 -10.27
CA LYS A 132 -9.04 -2.86 -10.76
C LYS A 132 -7.96 -3.88 -11.06
N GLY A 133 -7.89 -4.93 -10.25
CA GLY A 133 -6.90 -5.98 -10.38
C GLY A 133 -7.26 -7.25 -9.61
N VAL A 134 -6.65 -8.35 -10.02
CA VAL A 134 -6.80 -9.66 -9.39
C VAL A 134 -5.41 -10.21 -9.09
N ILE A 135 -5.18 -10.59 -7.84
CA ILE A 135 -3.90 -11.06 -7.32
C ILE A 135 -4.05 -12.51 -6.84
N LEU A 136 -3.13 -13.36 -7.23
CA LEU A 136 -2.92 -14.65 -6.59
C LEU A 136 -2.15 -14.40 -5.28
N SER A 137 -2.82 -14.61 -4.15
CA SER A 137 -2.21 -14.44 -2.84
C SER A 137 -1.53 -15.73 -2.36
N GLY A 138 -0.43 -15.57 -1.62
CA GLY A 138 0.29 -16.67 -0.98
C GLY A 138 1.39 -16.14 -0.08
N GLY A 139 1.39 -16.48 1.22
CA GLY A 139 2.37 -15.95 2.16
C GLY A 139 2.23 -14.43 2.41
N VAL A 140 3.35 -13.79 2.76
CA VAL A 140 3.42 -12.33 3.03
C VAL A 140 4.33 -11.69 1.98
N PRO A 141 3.81 -10.78 1.12
CA PRO A 141 4.61 -10.18 0.05
C PRO A 141 5.71 -9.27 0.63
N GLY A 142 6.90 -9.27 0.00
CA GLY A 142 8.05 -8.46 0.41
C GLY A 142 8.88 -9.05 1.56
N VAL A 143 8.48 -10.17 2.15
CA VAL A 143 9.31 -10.91 3.10
C VAL A 143 10.28 -11.80 2.34
N VAL A 144 11.58 -11.61 2.59
CA VAL A 144 12.62 -12.49 2.04
C VAL A 144 12.74 -13.72 2.92
N ASP A 145 12.21 -14.85 2.45
CA ASP A 145 12.49 -16.16 3.05
C ASP A 145 13.91 -16.58 2.65
N SER A 146 14.75 -16.86 3.63
CA SER A 146 16.17 -17.27 3.40
C SER A 146 16.31 -18.53 2.53
N GLU A 147 15.28 -19.38 2.47
CA GLU A 147 15.28 -20.63 1.68
C GLU A 147 14.55 -20.50 0.33
N ARG A 148 13.59 -19.58 0.20
CA ARG A 148 12.67 -19.45 -0.95
C ARG A 148 12.80 -18.15 -1.73
N GLY A 149 13.61 -17.21 -1.28
CA GLY A 149 13.68 -15.85 -1.83
C GLY A 149 12.48 -14.97 -1.44
N PRO A 150 12.33 -13.80 -2.07
CA PRO A 150 11.22 -12.91 -1.77
C PRO A 150 9.89 -13.58 -2.13
N LEU A 151 8.98 -13.68 -1.16
CA LEU A 151 7.62 -14.15 -1.39
C LEU A 151 6.83 -13.02 -2.04
N GLU A 152 6.54 -13.18 -3.31
CA GLU A 152 5.70 -12.26 -4.06
C GLU A 152 4.32 -12.87 -4.27
N TRP A 153 3.29 -12.06 -4.06
CA TRP A 153 2.00 -12.36 -4.66
C TRP A 153 2.08 -12.11 -6.17
N SER A 154 1.30 -12.81 -6.95
CA SER A 154 1.33 -12.64 -8.39
C SER A 154 0.14 -11.83 -8.88
N LEU A 155 0.39 -10.71 -9.55
CA LEU A 155 -0.65 -9.99 -10.28
C LEU A 155 -1.08 -10.82 -11.48
N LEU A 156 -2.31 -11.36 -11.46
CA LEU A 156 -2.84 -12.19 -12.53
C LEU A 156 -3.46 -11.36 -13.66
N ALA A 157 -4.15 -10.27 -13.31
CA ALA A 157 -4.77 -9.37 -14.29
C ALA A 157 -4.95 -7.96 -13.71
N GLY A 158 -4.90 -6.95 -14.56
CA GLY A 158 -5.21 -5.56 -14.23
C GLY A 158 -4.08 -4.80 -13.57
N CYS A 159 -4.38 -4.13 -12.45
CA CYS A 159 -3.45 -3.27 -11.72
C CYS A 159 -3.63 -3.46 -10.21
N ASP A 160 -2.53 -3.70 -9.51
CA ASP A 160 -2.49 -3.90 -8.06
C ASP A 160 -2.07 -2.66 -7.27
N MET A 161 -1.87 -1.54 -7.95
CA MET A 161 -1.52 -0.28 -7.27
C MET A 161 -2.67 0.16 -6.37
N ARG A 162 -2.41 0.19 -5.07
CA ARG A 162 -3.36 0.55 -4.01
C ARG A 162 -2.80 1.71 -3.19
N GLY A 163 -3.65 2.65 -2.81
CA GLY A 163 -3.31 3.69 -1.84
C GLY A 163 -3.92 3.39 -0.47
N ASP A 164 -3.28 3.84 0.60
CA ASP A 164 -3.86 3.89 1.94
C ASP A 164 -3.73 5.29 2.51
N VAL A 165 -4.80 5.79 3.11
CA VAL A 165 -4.76 7.04 3.89
C VAL A 165 -4.16 6.73 5.25
N VAL A 166 -3.00 7.30 5.53
CA VAL A 166 -2.29 7.19 6.80
C VAL A 166 -2.52 8.46 7.59
N GLN A 167 -3.15 8.34 8.74
CA GLN A 167 -3.51 9.46 9.61
C GLN A 167 -2.53 9.60 10.78
N SER A 168 -2.14 10.83 11.08
CA SER A 168 -1.28 11.18 12.20
C SER A 168 -1.66 12.53 12.83
N LEU A 169 -1.01 12.90 13.95
CA LEU A 169 -1.12 14.23 14.55
C LEU A 169 -0.56 15.34 13.64
N PHE A 170 0.31 14.99 12.69
CA PHE A 170 0.99 15.95 11.80
C PHE A 170 0.15 16.25 10.55
N GLY A 171 -0.87 15.46 10.28
CA GLY A 171 -1.70 15.47 9.08
C GLY A 171 -1.80 14.06 8.46
N ASP A 172 -2.41 14.00 7.30
CA ASP A 172 -2.71 12.76 6.59
C ASP A 172 -1.88 12.67 5.31
N LEU A 173 -1.41 11.46 4.97
CA LEU A 173 -0.75 11.13 3.70
C LEU A 173 -1.49 10.02 2.98
N VAL A 174 -1.33 9.96 1.67
CA VAL A 174 -1.77 8.83 0.85
C VAL A 174 -0.54 8.03 0.42
N ILE A 175 -0.40 6.82 0.92
CA ILE A 175 0.73 5.96 0.61
C ILE A 175 0.31 4.92 -0.42
N TYR A 176 0.80 5.10 -1.65
CA TYR A 176 0.60 4.15 -2.74
C TYR A 176 1.63 3.03 -2.70
N ARG A 177 1.19 1.84 -3.09
CA ARG A 177 2.06 0.66 -3.21
C ARG A 177 1.53 -0.35 -4.20
N SER A 178 2.44 -1.15 -4.77
CA SER A 178 2.11 -2.39 -5.46
C SER A 178 1.72 -3.44 -4.41
N GLN A 179 0.46 -3.82 -4.38
CA GLN A 179 -0.09 -4.72 -3.36
C GLN A 179 0.49 -6.14 -3.45
N SER A 180 0.90 -6.58 -4.64
CA SER A 180 1.52 -7.89 -4.83
C SER A 180 2.99 -7.94 -4.40
N LYS A 181 3.67 -6.78 -4.28
CA LYS A 181 5.11 -6.70 -4.01
C LYS A 181 5.46 -6.17 -2.64
N ILE A 182 4.58 -5.37 -2.02
CA ILE A 182 4.84 -4.70 -0.76
C ILE A 182 3.79 -5.10 0.27
N HIS A 183 4.27 -5.70 1.35
CA HIS A 183 3.44 -5.90 2.53
C HIS A 183 3.31 -4.59 3.30
N ILE A 184 2.12 -4.28 3.74
CA ILE A 184 1.89 -3.23 4.75
C ILE A 184 0.90 -3.78 5.76
N GLU A 185 1.25 -3.62 7.02
CA GLU A 185 0.27 -3.62 8.09
C GLU A 185 -0.69 -2.45 7.81
N PHE A 186 -1.99 -2.74 7.80
CA PHE A 186 -2.98 -1.69 7.55
C PHE A 186 -2.74 -0.52 8.51
N PRO A 187 -2.50 0.71 8.02
CA PRO A 187 -2.32 1.86 8.88
C PRO A 187 -3.64 2.16 9.56
N LYS A 188 -3.79 1.65 10.77
CA LYS A 188 -4.92 2.01 11.63
C LYS A 188 -4.54 3.29 12.37
N GLN A 189 -5.47 4.24 12.44
CA GLN A 189 -5.33 5.39 13.32
C GLN A 189 -4.92 4.91 14.73
N GLY A 190 -3.83 5.48 15.25
CA GLY A 190 -3.26 5.05 16.52
C GLY A 190 -2.51 3.71 16.47
N SER A 191 -1.96 3.33 15.30
CA SER A 191 -1.06 2.18 15.21
C SER A 191 0.13 2.34 16.19
N PRO A 192 0.69 1.25 16.73
CA PRO A 192 1.85 1.34 17.62
C PRO A 192 3.00 2.14 17.02
N LYS A 193 3.28 1.98 15.73
CA LYS A 193 4.34 2.69 14.99
C LYS A 193 4.10 4.19 14.97
N MET A 194 2.88 4.64 14.68
CA MET A 194 2.53 6.07 14.71
C MET A 194 2.67 6.65 16.11
N LYS A 195 2.24 5.93 17.17
CA LYS A 195 2.40 6.38 18.55
C LYS A 195 3.87 6.54 18.97
N ILE A 196 4.74 5.65 18.50
CA ILE A 196 6.19 5.76 18.72
C ILE A 196 6.70 7.04 18.06
N LEU A 197 6.37 7.28 16.79
CA LEU A 197 6.78 8.47 16.05
C LEU A 197 6.26 9.76 16.69
N GLU A 198 5.00 9.81 17.08
CA GLU A 198 4.41 10.93 17.82
C GLU A 198 5.14 11.19 19.15
N GLY A 199 5.47 10.12 19.88
CA GLY A 199 6.25 10.22 21.10
C GLY A 199 7.67 10.78 20.89
N LEU A 200 8.32 10.43 19.77
CA LEU A 200 9.62 10.98 19.38
C LEU A 200 9.53 12.46 18.99
N TYR A 201 8.48 12.83 18.27
CA TYR A 201 8.20 14.21 17.92
C TYR A 201 8.06 15.12 19.14
N PHE A 202 7.24 14.73 20.13
CA PHE A 202 7.07 15.50 21.37
C PHE A 202 8.36 15.63 22.20
N LYS A 203 9.33 14.72 21.97
CA LYS A 203 10.67 14.82 22.57
C LYS A 203 11.66 15.67 21.76
N GLY A 204 11.21 16.27 20.64
CA GLY A 204 12.06 17.07 19.74
C GLY A 204 13.11 16.25 18.98
N LYS A 205 12.88 14.94 18.78
CA LYS A 205 13.85 14.02 18.16
C LYS A 205 13.70 13.86 16.65
N VAL A 206 12.56 14.28 16.08
CA VAL A 206 12.26 14.13 14.64
C VAL A 206 12.79 15.37 13.90
N THR A 207 14.10 15.47 13.72
CA THR A 207 14.76 16.61 13.07
C THR A 207 15.63 16.21 11.88
N ASP A 208 16.44 15.17 12.03
CA ASP A 208 17.33 14.59 11.03
C ASP A 208 17.20 13.07 11.17
N VAL A 209 16.59 12.40 10.20
CA VAL A 209 16.08 11.03 10.33
C VAL A 209 16.61 10.15 9.22
N VAL A 210 16.97 8.92 9.57
CA VAL A 210 17.16 7.79 8.64
C VAL A 210 16.06 6.78 8.90
N ASP A 211 15.26 6.49 7.89
CA ASP A 211 14.32 5.36 7.85
C ASP A 211 15.02 4.22 7.09
N GLY A 212 15.59 3.29 7.84
CA GLY A 212 16.55 2.32 7.33
C GLY A 212 15.95 1.16 6.56
N LEU A 213 14.67 0.82 6.81
CA LEU A 213 13.89 -0.22 6.15
C LEU A 213 12.53 0.38 5.78
N CYS A 214 12.56 1.39 4.90
CA CYS A 214 11.45 2.33 4.76
C CYS A 214 10.20 1.74 4.07
N GLY A 215 10.30 0.58 3.42
CA GLY A 215 9.21 0.06 2.60
C GLY A 215 8.76 1.12 1.58
N PRO A 216 7.46 1.44 1.47
CA PRO A 216 6.97 2.49 0.57
C PRO A 216 7.14 3.92 1.14
N GLY A 217 7.92 4.09 2.22
CA GLY A 217 8.27 5.37 2.81
C GLY A 217 7.34 5.88 3.90
N THR A 218 6.45 5.07 4.46
CA THR A 218 5.39 5.54 5.36
C THR A 218 5.94 6.33 6.56
N LEU A 219 6.88 5.78 7.33
CA LEU A 219 7.40 6.43 8.53
C LEU A 219 8.27 7.63 8.19
N GLY A 220 9.17 7.49 7.21
CA GLY A 220 10.05 8.57 6.80
C GLY A 220 9.28 9.77 6.22
N LEU A 221 8.25 9.55 5.39
CA LEU A 221 7.40 10.64 4.88
C LEU A 221 6.57 11.29 5.99
N MET A 222 6.15 10.52 7.01
CA MET A 222 5.53 11.09 8.20
C MET A 222 6.52 11.93 9.01
N CYS A 223 7.81 11.60 9.03
CA CYS A 223 8.83 12.46 9.64
C CYS A 223 8.98 13.79 8.87
N VAL A 224 8.90 13.76 7.53
CA VAL A 224 8.85 15.01 6.72
C VAL A 224 7.65 15.86 7.10
N LEU A 225 6.47 15.26 7.16
CA LEU A 225 5.24 15.94 7.54
C LEU A 225 5.29 16.50 8.98
N ALA A 226 6.01 15.82 9.87
CA ALA A 226 6.28 16.27 11.24
C ALA A 226 7.30 17.42 11.33
N GLY A 227 7.89 17.84 10.20
CA GLY A 227 8.82 18.98 10.15
C GLY A 227 10.29 18.60 10.28
N ALA A 228 10.69 17.37 9.97
CA ALA A 228 12.10 17.00 9.87
C ALA A 228 12.78 17.84 8.78
N GLY A 229 13.99 18.34 9.08
CA GLY A 229 14.78 19.14 8.12
C GLY A 229 15.54 18.26 7.10
N ARG A 230 15.80 17.00 7.46
CA ARG A 230 16.39 16.00 6.55
C ARG A 230 15.84 14.62 6.84
N VAL A 231 15.56 13.85 5.76
CA VAL A 231 15.15 12.45 5.84
C VAL A 231 15.90 11.62 4.80
N VAL A 232 16.49 10.52 5.22
CA VAL A 232 17.03 9.48 4.34
C VAL A 232 16.09 8.28 4.38
N LEU A 233 15.64 7.84 3.21
CA LEU A 233 14.80 6.67 3.01
C LEU A 233 15.63 5.59 2.36
N ASN A 234 15.72 4.40 2.95
CA ASN A 234 16.48 3.29 2.40
C ASN A 234 15.69 2.00 2.45
N ASP A 235 15.74 1.24 1.38
CA ASP A 235 15.25 -0.13 1.36
C ASP A 235 16.11 -1.00 0.44
N ILE A 236 16.29 -2.26 0.80
CA ILE A 236 17.01 -3.25 -0.01
C ILE A 236 16.16 -3.76 -1.20
N TRP A 237 14.83 -3.57 -1.14
CA TRP A 237 13.85 -4.06 -2.09
C TRP A 237 13.46 -2.98 -3.10
N LEU A 238 13.86 -3.14 -4.37
CA LEU A 238 13.62 -2.14 -5.42
C LEU A 238 12.15 -1.71 -5.54
N PRO A 239 11.15 -2.61 -5.52
CA PRO A 239 9.75 -2.18 -5.57
C PRO A 239 9.34 -1.26 -4.41
N ALA A 240 9.96 -1.37 -3.23
CA ALA A 240 9.73 -0.45 -2.13
C ALA A 240 10.25 0.95 -2.48
N VAL A 241 11.48 1.04 -2.95
CA VAL A 241 12.12 2.30 -3.38
C VAL A 241 11.34 2.98 -4.51
N GLU A 242 10.86 2.21 -5.49
CA GLU A 242 10.00 2.74 -6.57
C GLU A 242 8.68 3.30 -6.02
N ASN A 243 8.10 2.65 -5.01
CA ASN A 243 6.92 3.20 -4.35
C ASN A 243 7.24 4.45 -3.51
N VAL A 244 8.43 4.56 -2.92
CA VAL A 244 8.89 5.81 -2.26
C VAL A 244 8.89 6.96 -3.25
N MET A 245 9.52 6.80 -4.42
CA MET A 245 9.57 7.85 -5.44
C MET A 245 8.17 8.25 -5.91
N LEU A 246 7.27 7.28 -6.09
CA LEU A 246 5.86 7.55 -6.40
C LEU A 246 5.16 8.33 -5.29
N ASN A 247 5.41 7.99 -4.03
CA ASN A 247 4.79 8.61 -2.87
C ASN A 247 5.33 10.03 -2.60
N LEU A 248 6.58 10.31 -2.94
CA LEU A 248 7.09 11.69 -2.95
C LEU A 248 6.30 12.55 -3.93
N GLU A 249 6.10 12.08 -5.17
CA GLU A 249 5.32 12.79 -6.18
C GLU A 249 3.84 12.93 -5.77
N ALA A 250 3.23 11.87 -5.24
CA ALA A 250 1.82 11.87 -4.86
C ALA A 250 1.52 12.83 -3.70
N ASN A 251 2.45 12.96 -2.75
CA ASN A 251 2.29 13.80 -1.56
C ASN A 251 3.07 15.11 -1.63
N LYS A 252 3.60 15.47 -2.80
CA LYS A 252 4.50 16.60 -3.01
C LYS A 252 4.03 17.88 -2.33
N ASP A 253 2.80 18.27 -2.57
CA ASP A 253 2.25 19.51 -2.02
C ASP A 253 2.04 19.46 -0.49
N LEU A 254 1.61 18.30 0.03
CA LEU A 254 1.42 18.09 1.48
C LEU A 254 2.73 18.11 2.24
N LEU A 255 3.81 17.64 1.62
CA LEU A 255 5.15 17.57 2.20
C LEU A 255 5.98 18.84 1.98
N GLY A 256 5.44 19.84 1.25
CA GLY A 256 6.15 21.07 0.93
C GLY A 256 7.40 20.82 0.06
N ILE A 257 7.33 19.83 -0.82
CA ILE A 257 8.42 19.48 -1.75
C ILE A 257 8.31 20.37 -2.98
N GLU A 258 9.42 21.03 -3.35
CA GLU A 258 9.51 21.89 -4.53
C GLU A 258 10.07 21.13 -5.72
N ASN A 259 11.12 20.32 -5.50
CA ASN A 259 11.79 19.59 -6.56
C ASN A 259 11.97 18.11 -6.19
N ILE A 260 11.78 17.23 -7.18
CA ILE A 260 12.05 15.78 -7.09
C ILE A 260 12.94 15.43 -8.28
N GLU A 261 14.06 14.81 -8.01
CA GLU A 261 15.02 14.37 -9.02
C GLU A 261 15.27 12.87 -8.90
N ARG A 262 15.11 12.14 -9.98
CA ARG A 262 15.57 10.75 -10.08
C ARG A 262 16.96 10.74 -10.67
N LEU A 263 17.90 10.13 -9.97
CA LEU A 263 19.33 10.13 -10.30
C LEU A 263 19.75 8.83 -10.99
N GLU A 264 19.26 7.70 -10.47
CA GLU A 264 19.62 6.36 -10.93
C GLU A 264 18.37 5.51 -11.17
N HIS A 265 18.51 4.53 -12.07
CA HIS A 265 17.49 3.55 -12.43
C HIS A 265 18.01 2.12 -12.20
N PRO A 266 18.13 1.67 -10.93
CA PRO A 266 18.57 0.32 -10.65
C PRO A 266 17.63 -0.71 -11.27
N THR A 267 18.17 -1.86 -11.66
CA THR A 267 17.42 -2.97 -12.28
C THR A 267 17.34 -4.20 -11.38
N ASP A 268 18.27 -4.32 -10.44
CA ASP A 268 18.32 -5.46 -9.53
C ASP A 268 17.25 -5.32 -8.46
N ALA A 269 16.46 -6.38 -8.28
CA ALA A 269 15.38 -6.39 -7.30
C ALA A 269 15.88 -6.17 -5.86
N VAL A 270 17.08 -6.68 -5.56
CA VAL A 270 17.77 -6.56 -4.26
C VAL A 270 19.17 -6.01 -4.51
N ALA A 271 19.55 -4.95 -3.80
CA ALA A 271 20.88 -4.36 -3.90
C ALA A 271 21.68 -4.56 -2.60
N ASP A 272 22.90 -5.07 -2.74
CA ASP A 272 23.86 -5.17 -1.63
C ASP A 272 24.56 -3.84 -1.34
N GLU A 273 24.97 -3.12 -2.41
CA GLU A 273 25.60 -1.79 -2.28
C GLU A 273 24.55 -0.67 -2.41
N PRO A 274 24.50 0.28 -1.46
CA PRO A 274 23.55 1.39 -1.53
C PRO A 274 23.81 2.32 -2.72
N VAL A 275 22.76 2.52 -3.51
CA VAL A 275 22.73 3.43 -4.66
C VAL A 275 21.74 4.55 -4.36
N LEU A 276 22.13 5.79 -4.58
CA LEU A 276 21.26 6.95 -4.45
C LEU A 276 20.33 7.04 -5.68
N VAL A 277 19.09 6.66 -5.50
CA VAL A 277 18.07 6.57 -6.58
C VAL A 277 17.45 7.93 -6.87
N GLY A 278 17.26 8.75 -5.84
CA GLY A 278 16.65 10.05 -6.03
C GLY A 278 16.82 10.98 -4.86
N ARG A 279 16.48 12.25 -5.11
CA ARG A 279 16.44 13.33 -4.13
C ARG A 279 15.15 14.11 -4.24
N ALA A 280 14.73 14.69 -3.13
CA ALA A 280 13.72 15.72 -3.13
C ALA A 280 14.14 16.86 -2.21
N SER A 281 13.73 18.08 -2.53
CA SER A 281 14.03 19.28 -1.76
C SER A 281 12.84 20.23 -1.71
N GLY A 282 12.83 21.07 -0.69
CA GLY A 282 11.77 22.02 -0.38
C GLY A 282 11.81 22.31 1.12
N ALA A 283 10.72 22.03 1.84
CA ALA A 283 10.69 22.15 3.30
C ALA A 283 11.62 21.17 4.02
N CYS A 284 11.99 20.07 3.35
CA CYS A 284 12.89 19.02 3.85
C CYS A 284 13.85 18.57 2.75
N GLU A 285 15.08 18.23 3.12
CA GLU A 285 16.04 17.54 2.24
C GLU A 285 15.80 16.03 2.35
N ILE A 286 15.50 15.38 1.21
CA ILE A 286 15.18 13.96 1.18
C ILE A 286 16.15 13.24 0.24
N GLU A 287 16.71 12.13 0.70
CA GLU A 287 17.52 11.22 -0.10
C GLU A 287 16.89 9.83 -0.07
N VAL A 288 16.82 9.18 -1.25
CA VAL A 288 16.25 7.84 -1.41
C VAL A 288 17.31 6.88 -1.89
N TYR A 289 17.62 5.87 -1.09
CA TYR A 289 18.62 4.85 -1.41
C TYR A 289 17.97 3.49 -1.66
N HIS A 290 18.56 2.74 -2.58
CA HIS A 290 18.31 1.32 -2.78
C HIS A 290 19.53 0.54 -2.36
N GLY A 291 19.45 -0.22 -1.28
CA GLY A 291 20.58 -1.01 -0.82
C GLY A 291 20.48 -1.54 0.61
N ASP A 292 21.49 -2.30 0.98
CA ASP A 292 21.58 -2.87 2.32
C ASP A 292 21.87 -1.79 3.37
N LEU A 293 21.00 -1.70 4.38
CA LEU A 293 21.17 -0.78 5.51
C LEU A 293 22.53 -0.94 6.19
N ARG A 294 23.09 -2.14 6.23
CA ARG A 294 24.38 -2.42 6.84
C ARG A 294 25.54 -1.65 6.19
N LYS A 295 25.36 -1.21 4.96
CA LYS A 295 26.34 -0.45 4.17
C LYS A 295 25.92 1.01 3.94
N LEU A 296 24.71 1.40 4.32
CA LEU A 296 24.13 2.71 4.01
C LEU A 296 25.05 3.87 4.46
N PHE A 297 25.62 3.81 5.66
CA PHE A 297 26.44 4.87 6.21
C PHE A 297 27.84 5.01 5.58
N SER A 298 28.18 4.17 4.60
CA SER A 298 29.31 4.41 3.69
C SER A 298 28.99 5.46 2.61
N LYS A 299 27.71 5.74 2.37
CA LYS A 299 27.20 6.65 1.35
C LYS A 299 26.40 7.81 1.92
N ALA A 300 25.54 7.54 2.91
CA ALA A 300 24.75 8.54 3.59
C ALA A 300 25.39 8.94 4.92
N ARG A 301 25.29 10.22 5.29
CA ARG A 301 25.75 10.66 6.63
C ARG A 301 24.81 10.14 7.72
N PRO A 302 25.33 9.81 8.91
CA PRO A 302 24.50 9.50 10.05
C PRO A 302 23.53 10.63 10.42
N ALA A 303 22.44 10.29 11.08
CA ALA A 303 21.38 11.20 11.51
C ALA A 303 21.27 11.30 13.03
N SER A 304 20.41 12.20 13.52
CA SER A 304 20.06 12.24 14.94
C SER A 304 19.18 11.07 15.35
N LEU A 305 18.37 10.54 14.43
CA LEU A 305 17.45 9.42 14.66
C LEU A 305 17.55 8.40 13.52
N CYS A 306 17.68 7.13 13.87
CA CYS A 306 17.53 6.01 12.94
C CYS A 306 16.30 5.19 13.33
N LEU A 307 15.36 5.04 12.40
CA LEU A 307 14.19 4.17 12.53
C LEU A 307 14.47 2.84 11.83
N ILE A 308 14.16 1.74 12.50
CA ILE A 308 14.25 0.38 11.94
C ILE A 308 12.87 -0.28 12.08
N ASP A 309 12.12 -0.27 10.99
CA ASP A 309 10.83 -0.95 10.90
C ASP A 309 11.03 -2.37 10.36
N HIS A 310 11.15 -3.33 11.26
CA HIS A 310 11.47 -4.71 10.89
C HIS A 310 10.25 -5.63 10.95
N PHE A 311 10.30 -6.73 10.19
CA PHE A 311 9.28 -7.77 10.31
C PHE A 311 9.39 -8.50 11.66
N PRO A 312 8.25 -8.84 12.29
CA PRO A 312 8.23 -9.60 13.53
C PRO A 312 9.07 -10.88 13.43
N GLY A 313 9.95 -11.08 14.40
CA GLY A 313 10.83 -12.25 14.46
C GLY A 313 12.17 -12.11 13.72
N SER A 314 12.44 -10.98 13.06
CA SER A 314 13.75 -10.72 12.44
C SER A 314 14.82 -10.43 13.50
N ASP A 315 16.07 -10.85 13.25
CA ASP A 315 17.22 -10.50 14.10
C ASP A 315 17.71 -9.08 13.76
N THR A 316 17.38 -8.12 14.60
CA THR A 316 17.74 -6.69 14.44
C THR A 316 19.12 -6.34 14.93
N ARG A 317 19.83 -7.20 15.70
CA ARG A 317 21.08 -6.87 16.39
C ARG A 317 22.15 -6.30 15.46
N ARG A 318 22.34 -6.89 14.28
CA ARG A 318 23.31 -6.39 13.29
C ARG A 318 22.91 -5.03 12.70
N LEU A 319 21.60 -4.79 12.53
CA LEU A 319 21.09 -3.51 12.05
C LEU A 319 21.28 -2.42 13.10
N GLU A 320 20.97 -2.73 14.34
CA GLU A 320 21.19 -1.83 15.49
C GLU A 320 22.67 -1.46 15.65
N GLU A 321 23.58 -2.42 15.47
CA GLU A 321 25.03 -2.17 15.53
C GLU A 321 25.50 -1.15 14.50
N VAL A 322 25.00 -1.27 13.27
CA VAL A 322 25.35 -0.33 12.19
C VAL A 322 24.76 1.05 12.45
N CYS A 323 23.54 1.13 12.99
CA CYS A 323 22.87 2.39 13.29
C CYS A 323 23.43 3.11 14.55
N ARG A 324 24.37 2.51 15.30
CA ARG A 324 25.05 3.17 16.44
C ARG A 324 25.82 4.43 16.06
N CYS A 325 26.11 4.65 14.78
CA CYS A 325 26.67 5.93 14.32
C CYS A 325 25.66 7.08 14.39
N CYS A 326 24.36 6.80 14.44
CA CYS A 326 23.30 7.77 14.73
C CYS A 326 23.22 8.05 16.22
N VAL A 327 22.67 9.22 16.60
CA VAL A 327 22.55 9.61 18.03
C VAL A 327 21.57 8.69 18.77
N GLU A 328 20.49 8.30 18.11
CA GLU A 328 19.47 7.38 18.64
C GLU A 328 19.00 6.40 17.57
N THR A 329 18.78 5.16 17.96
CA THR A 329 18.17 4.12 17.11
C THR A 329 16.91 3.61 17.77
N VAL A 330 15.82 3.56 17.03
CA VAL A 330 14.52 3.11 17.51
C VAL A 330 14.01 1.99 16.61
N ILE A 331 13.69 0.86 17.22
CA ILE A 331 12.99 -0.26 16.58
C ILE A 331 11.50 0.02 16.66
N VAL A 332 10.80 -0.10 15.53
CA VAL A 332 9.41 0.31 15.38
C VAL A 332 8.52 -0.90 15.07
#